data_8f1bf8d624d10e943624555263e711f7
#
_entry.id   8f1bf8d624d10e943624555263e711f7
#
_cell.length_a   1.000
_cell.length_b   1.000
_cell.length_c   1.000
_cell.angle_alpha   90.00
_cell.angle_beta   90.00
_cell.angle_gamma   90.00
#
_symmetry.space_group_name_H-M   'P 1'
#
loop_
_entity.id
_entity.type
_entity.pdbx_description
1 polymer ?
#
loop_
_entity_poly.entity_id
_entity_poly.type
_entity_poly.pdbx_seq_one_letter_code
_entity_poly.pdbx_strand_id
1 'polypeptide(L)'
;MKSKVYFTKEITADKLIEIYEKLGIELSGKVGIKVSTGEAGSKGYLKADLIGPLVKKLNGTIIECNTAYPGTRNNKEEHIKTAIDHGFGFTDIDIMDGAGEFKIPTRKNSKHLKYDIVGENLKNYDSILNLAHGKGHMMGGFGANLKNQSIGIASRNGKAYIHSCGKTEDPDECWNCKYEQKDFIESMAEAATAVADYLKENNKQIAYITVANFLSVDCDCDSQQTDPVMKDIGIFASLDPVANDQAFIDDIWKTQEPGSKDLKERIESRQGRHITEYAEKLGLGNTNYELIEI
;
A
#
# COMPACT_ATOMS: atom_id res chain seq x y z
N MET A 1 -15.20 -13.95 13.56
CA MET A 1 -15.92 -14.02 12.26
C MET A 1 -14.89 -13.97 11.15
N LYS A 2 -15.11 -14.66 10.03
CA LYS A 2 -14.21 -14.52 8.86
C LYS A 2 -14.46 -13.19 8.19
N SER A 3 -13.38 -12.51 7.77
CA SER A 3 -13.48 -11.31 6.94
C SER A 3 -13.78 -11.70 5.49
N LYS A 4 -14.61 -10.92 4.80
CA LYS A 4 -14.94 -11.17 3.39
C LYS A 4 -13.86 -10.55 2.50
N VAL A 5 -13.40 -11.32 1.51
CA VAL A 5 -12.53 -10.85 0.42
C VAL A 5 -13.23 -11.17 -0.88
N TYR A 6 -13.58 -10.16 -1.65
CA TYR A 6 -14.08 -10.32 -3.01
C TYR A 6 -12.91 -10.48 -3.96
N PHE A 7 -13.10 -11.30 -5.00
CA PHE A 7 -12.06 -11.61 -5.97
C PHE A 7 -12.62 -11.70 -7.38
N THR A 8 -11.88 -11.21 -8.35
CA THR A 8 -12.10 -11.44 -9.77
C THR A 8 -10.77 -11.65 -10.50
N LYS A 9 -10.74 -12.58 -11.46
CA LYS A 9 -9.57 -12.81 -12.32
C LYS A 9 -9.40 -11.74 -13.39
N GLU A 10 -10.51 -11.08 -13.76
CA GLU A 10 -10.50 -10.08 -14.81
C GLU A 10 -9.99 -8.75 -14.30
N ILE A 11 -8.94 -8.22 -14.94
CA ILE A 11 -8.33 -6.93 -14.60
C ILE A 11 -8.74 -5.92 -15.66
N THR A 12 -9.92 -5.34 -15.47
CA THR A 12 -10.47 -4.28 -16.30
C THR A 12 -11.00 -3.15 -15.44
N ALA A 13 -11.17 -1.96 -16.02
CA ALA A 13 -11.74 -0.82 -15.30
C ALA A 13 -13.16 -1.10 -14.80
N ASP A 14 -13.97 -1.80 -15.60
CA ASP A 14 -15.34 -2.17 -15.22
C ASP A 14 -15.35 -3.13 -14.04
N LYS A 15 -14.47 -4.14 -14.05
CA LYS A 15 -14.33 -5.08 -12.93
C LYS A 15 -13.77 -4.43 -11.67
N LEU A 16 -12.90 -3.43 -11.83
CA LEU A 16 -12.40 -2.65 -10.69
C LEU A 16 -13.54 -1.83 -10.04
N ILE A 17 -14.46 -1.30 -10.83
CA ILE A 17 -15.66 -0.64 -10.32
C ILE A 17 -16.61 -1.65 -9.67
N GLU A 18 -16.89 -2.75 -10.36
CA GLU A 18 -17.78 -3.81 -9.85
C GLU A 18 -17.33 -4.34 -8.49
N ILE A 19 -16.04 -4.67 -8.35
CA ILE A 19 -15.52 -5.22 -7.10
C ILE A 19 -15.54 -4.17 -5.97
N TYR A 20 -15.32 -2.89 -6.26
CA TYR A 20 -15.52 -1.81 -5.30
C TYR A 20 -16.97 -1.78 -4.79
N GLU A 21 -17.94 -1.86 -5.69
CA GLU A 21 -19.38 -1.85 -5.34
C GLU A 21 -19.77 -3.06 -4.47
N LYS A 22 -19.13 -4.23 -4.65
CA LYS A 22 -19.34 -5.41 -3.80
C LYS A 22 -18.94 -5.20 -2.33
N LEU A 23 -18.07 -4.24 -2.04
CA LEU A 23 -17.71 -3.90 -0.66
C LEU A 23 -18.90 -3.37 0.15
N GLY A 24 -19.92 -2.84 -0.53
CA GLY A 24 -21.12 -2.32 0.13
C GLY A 24 -20.88 -1.09 0.99
N ILE A 25 -19.80 -0.37 0.74
CA ILE A 25 -19.45 0.91 1.38
C ILE A 25 -19.47 2.02 0.33
N GLU A 26 -19.99 3.16 0.69
CA GLU A 26 -19.90 4.38 -0.09
C GLU A 26 -18.86 5.29 0.54
N LEU A 27 -17.70 5.43 -0.11
CA LEU A 27 -16.70 6.41 0.28
C LEU A 27 -17.22 7.80 -0.06
N SER A 28 -17.38 8.67 0.92
CA SER A 28 -18.02 9.97 0.78
C SER A 28 -17.11 11.11 1.26
N GLY A 29 -17.57 12.35 1.03
CA GLY A 29 -16.80 13.54 1.32
C GLY A 29 -15.62 13.73 0.36
N LYS A 30 -14.49 14.24 0.85
CA LYS A 30 -13.25 14.33 0.07
C LYS A 30 -12.55 12.98 0.07
N VAL A 31 -12.53 12.31 -1.08
CA VAL A 31 -11.98 10.95 -1.22
C VAL A 31 -10.53 11.00 -1.67
N GLY A 32 -9.63 10.41 -0.88
CA GLY A 32 -8.24 10.18 -1.26
C GLY A 32 -8.04 8.78 -1.85
N ILE A 33 -7.44 8.70 -3.02
CA ILE A 33 -7.07 7.42 -3.64
C ILE A 33 -5.60 7.19 -3.41
N LYS A 34 -5.26 6.33 -2.44
CA LYS A 34 -3.86 6.00 -2.15
C LYS A 34 -3.36 4.95 -3.12
N VAL A 35 -2.53 5.38 -4.02
CA VAL A 35 -1.89 4.53 -5.03
C VAL A 35 -0.38 4.81 -5.06
N SER A 36 0.42 3.91 -5.61
CA SER A 36 1.82 4.21 -5.97
C SER A 36 1.87 4.63 -7.43
N THR A 37 2.28 5.87 -7.69
CA THR A 37 2.39 6.42 -9.05
C THR A 37 3.65 5.95 -9.79
N GLY A 38 4.57 5.25 -9.10
CA GLY A 38 5.80 4.71 -9.68
C GLY A 38 6.95 5.72 -9.73
N GLU A 39 8.17 5.24 -9.55
CA GLU A 39 9.39 6.03 -9.78
C GLU A 39 9.62 6.23 -11.28
N ALA A 40 10.26 7.31 -11.70
CA ALA A 40 10.61 7.53 -13.10
C ALA A 40 11.42 6.33 -13.65
N GLY A 41 10.96 5.76 -14.78
CA GLY A 41 11.53 4.55 -15.38
C GLY A 41 10.86 3.24 -14.94
N SER A 42 10.09 3.22 -13.85
CA SER A 42 9.28 2.06 -13.47
C SER A 42 8.21 1.76 -14.53
N LYS A 43 7.91 0.47 -14.74
CA LYS A 43 6.93 0.01 -15.74
C LYS A 43 5.68 -0.59 -15.12
N GLY A 44 5.76 -1.08 -13.89
CA GLY A 44 4.75 -1.93 -13.28
C GLY A 44 3.64 -1.22 -12.52
N TYR A 45 3.72 0.10 -12.29
CA TYR A 45 2.67 0.84 -11.58
C TYR A 45 1.29 0.69 -12.24
N LEU A 46 0.23 0.80 -11.45
CA LEU A 46 -1.15 0.70 -11.94
C LEU A 46 -1.42 1.80 -12.97
N LYS A 47 -1.86 1.39 -14.16
CA LYS A 47 -2.03 2.32 -15.28
C LYS A 47 -3.27 3.20 -15.10
N ALA A 48 -3.15 4.46 -15.52
CA ALA A 48 -4.22 5.45 -15.42
C ALA A 48 -5.52 4.99 -16.11
N ASP A 49 -5.42 4.30 -17.25
CA ASP A 49 -6.58 3.77 -17.98
C ASP A 49 -7.34 2.71 -17.18
N LEU A 50 -6.65 1.93 -16.36
CA LEU A 50 -7.28 0.93 -15.51
C LEU A 50 -8.00 1.58 -14.33
N ILE A 51 -7.35 2.48 -13.62
CA ILE A 51 -7.88 3.02 -12.36
C ILE A 51 -8.71 4.29 -12.53
N GLY A 52 -8.50 5.04 -13.61
CA GLY A 52 -9.11 6.34 -13.84
C GLY A 52 -10.64 6.34 -13.80
N PRO A 53 -11.34 5.36 -14.40
CA PRO A 53 -12.80 5.28 -14.29
C PRO A 53 -13.29 5.17 -12.85
N LEU A 54 -12.67 4.36 -11.99
CA LEU A 54 -13.02 4.26 -10.58
C LEU A 54 -12.70 5.56 -9.83
N VAL A 55 -11.52 6.15 -10.06
CA VAL A 55 -11.14 7.44 -9.46
C VAL A 55 -12.14 8.53 -9.80
N LYS A 56 -12.56 8.64 -11.07
CA LYS A 56 -13.59 9.59 -11.51
C LYS A 56 -14.96 9.32 -10.89
N LYS A 57 -15.37 8.04 -10.80
CA LYS A 57 -16.61 7.64 -10.14
C LYS A 57 -16.67 8.11 -8.69
N LEU A 58 -15.54 8.05 -7.98
CA LEU A 58 -15.41 8.47 -6.59
C LEU A 58 -15.13 9.97 -6.41
N ASN A 59 -15.01 10.72 -7.49
CA ASN A 59 -14.50 12.10 -7.46
C ASN A 59 -13.22 12.22 -6.62
N GLY A 60 -12.33 11.24 -6.81
CA GLY A 60 -11.16 11.03 -5.95
C GLY A 60 -9.96 11.86 -6.37
N THR A 61 -9.15 12.23 -5.40
CA THR A 61 -7.82 12.84 -5.56
C THR A 61 -6.76 11.74 -5.37
N ILE A 62 -5.79 11.64 -6.26
CA ILE A 62 -4.61 10.77 -6.05
C ILE A 62 -3.80 11.31 -4.88
N ILE A 63 -3.51 10.48 -3.89
CA ILE A 63 -2.73 10.88 -2.71
C ILE A 63 -1.47 10.03 -2.56
N GLU A 64 -0.34 10.69 -2.33
CA GLU A 64 0.95 10.08 -2.00
C GLU A 64 1.72 10.93 -0.97
N CYS A 65 2.86 10.41 -0.51
CA CYS A 65 3.89 11.17 0.20
C CYS A 65 5.25 10.96 -0.44
N ASN A 66 6.15 11.94 -0.30
CA ASN A 66 7.50 11.89 -0.83
C ASN A 66 8.28 10.67 -0.33
N THR A 67 9.23 10.20 -1.12
CA THR A 67 10.10 9.07 -0.78
C THR A 67 11.23 9.50 0.17
N ALA A 68 11.68 8.58 1.03
CA ALA A 68 12.84 8.80 1.89
C ALA A 68 14.17 8.64 1.13
N TYR A 69 14.19 7.84 0.07
CA TYR A 69 15.37 7.64 -0.78
C TYR A 69 15.47 8.73 -1.87
N PRO A 70 16.68 8.98 -2.40
CA PRO A 70 16.88 9.87 -3.53
C PRO A 70 16.19 9.35 -4.81
N GLY A 71 15.46 10.21 -5.52
CA GLY A 71 14.74 9.87 -6.74
C GLY A 71 13.85 11.03 -7.18
N THR A 72 13.05 10.84 -8.20
CA THR A 72 12.15 11.89 -8.73
C THR A 72 10.95 12.15 -7.84
N ARG A 73 10.72 11.29 -6.83
CA ARG A 73 9.60 11.42 -5.90
C ARG A 73 10.02 11.85 -4.49
N ASN A 74 11.22 12.41 -4.31
CA ASN A 74 11.70 12.85 -3.00
C ASN A 74 11.35 14.30 -2.65
N ASN A 75 10.72 15.03 -3.57
CA ASN A 75 10.16 16.37 -3.37
C ASN A 75 8.86 16.52 -4.14
N LYS A 76 8.00 17.43 -3.68
CA LYS A 76 6.63 17.58 -4.16
C LYS A 76 6.54 17.88 -5.65
N GLU A 77 7.35 18.82 -6.15
CA GLU A 77 7.25 19.32 -7.51
C GLU A 77 7.62 18.25 -8.53
N GLU A 78 8.72 17.56 -8.32
CA GLU A 78 9.19 16.48 -9.19
C GLU A 78 8.29 15.24 -9.05
N HIS A 79 7.77 14.97 -7.86
CA HIS A 79 6.84 13.88 -7.62
C HIS A 79 5.53 14.06 -8.41
N ILE A 80 4.93 15.26 -8.35
CA ILE A 80 3.73 15.59 -9.15
C ILE A 80 4.05 15.46 -10.64
N LYS A 81 5.19 15.98 -11.09
CA LYS A 81 5.62 15.88 -12.50
C LYS A 81 5.72 14.40 -12.91
N THR A 82 6.40 13.57 -12.13
CA THR A 82 6.54 12.12 -12.41
C THR A 82 5.17 11.44 -12.49
N ALA A 83 4.26 11.75 -11.57
CA ALA A 83 2.90 11.21 -11.60
C ALA A 83 2.13 11.65 -12.86
N ILE A 84 2.26 12.90 -13.29
CA ILE A 84 1.65 13.39 -14.54
C ILE A 84 2.26 12.67 -15.76
N ASP A 85 3.57 12.54 -15.81
CA ASP A 85 4.29 11.83 -16.89
C ASP A 85 3.85 10.35 -16.98
N HIS A 86 3.45 9.76 -15.86
CA HIS A 86 2.88 8.40 -15.78
C HIS A 86 1.37 8.32 -16.06
N GLY A 87 0.74 9.44 -16.44
CA GLY A 87 -0.65 9.50 -16.87
C GLY A 87 -1.68 9.83 -15.78
N PHE A 88 -1.25 10.13 -14.55
CA PHE A 88 -2.18 10.43 -13.44
C PHE A 88 -2.75 11.86 -13.46
N GLY A 89 -2.37 12.69 -14.46
CA GLY A 89 -2.89 14.06 -14.62
C GLY A 89 -4.37 14.18 -14.99
N PHE A 90 -5.12 13.08 -14.98
CA PHE A 90 -6.57 13.07 -15.23
C PHE A 90 -7.43 13.50 -14.02
N THR A 91 -6.83 13.65 -12.86
CA THR A 91 -7.42 14.14 -11.61
C THR A 91 -6.37 14.91 -10.80
N ASP A 92 -6.80 15.53 -9.69
CA ASP A 92 -5.89 16.20 -8.77
C ASP A 92 -4.92 15.20 -8.12
N ILE A 93 -3.69 15.65 -7.91
CA ILE A 93 -2.62 14.90 -7.24
C ILE A 93 -2.18 15.69 -6.01
N ASP A 94 -2.26 15.07 -4.84
CA ASP A 94 -1.82 15.65 -3.57
C ASP A 94 -0.67 14.85 -2.97
N ILE A 95 0.49 15.48 -2.90
CA ILE A 95 1.64 14.97 -2.13
C ILE A 95 1.47 15.50 -0.71
N MET A 96 0.87 14.64 0.13
CA MET A 96 0.32 15.01 1.44
C MET A 96 1.33 15.62 2.41
N ASP A 97 2.59 15.22 2.33
CA ASP A 97 3.69 15.75 3.14
C ASP A 97 4.36 17.00 2.54
N GLY A 98 3.91 17.44 1.36
CA GLY A 98 4.34 18.71 0.76
C GLY A 98 3.83 19.97 1.50
N ALA A 99 2.86 19.83 2.42
CA ALA A 99 2.36 20.89 3.30
C ALA A 99 2.89 20.79 4.74
N GLY A 100 3.62 19.72 5.06
CA GLY A 100 4.08 19.38 6.39
C GLY A 100 3.71 17.97 6.82
N GLU A 101 3.93 17.65 8.08
CA GLU A 101 3.70 16.32 8.64
C GLU A 101 3.20 16.41 10.08
N PHE A 102 2.57 15.34 10.58
CA PHE A 102 2.17 15.22 11.96
C PHE A 102 2.28 13.80 12.48
N LYS A 103 2.39 13.65 13.79
CA LYS A 103 2.54 12.37 14.49
C LYS A 103 1.17 11.82 14.90
N ILE A 104 0.95 10.54 14.62
CA ILE A 104 -0.19 9.77 15.10
C ILE A 104 0.30 8.63 16.00
N PRO A 105 -0.35 8.36 17.16
CA PRO A 105 0.13 7.37 18.11
C PRO A 105 -0.02 5.95 17.55
N THR A 106 0.93 5.07 17.85
CA THR A 106 0.78 3.63 17.67
C THR A 106 0.08 3.00 18.89
N ARG A 107 -0.41 1.77 18.73
CA ARG A 107 -1.05 1.04 19.84
C ARG A 107 -0.03 0.75 20.96
N LYS A 108 -0.53 0.65 22.20
CA LYS A 108 0.31 0.36 23.38
C LYS A 108 1.10 -0.95 23.31
N ASN A 109 0.64 -1.91 22.51
CA ASN A 109 1.31 -3.18 22.28
C ASN A 109 2.28 -3.17 21.08
N SER A 110 2.48 -2.03 20.44
CA SER A 110 3.55 -1.81 19.46
C SER A 110 4.92 -1.91 20.14
N LYS A 111 5.89 -2.49 19.46
CA LYS A 111 7.22 -2.76 20.00
C LYS A 111 8.29 -1.79 19.50
N HIS A 112 8.13 -1.35 18.24
CA HIS A 112 9.16 -0.64 17.50
C HIS A 112 8.86 0.85 17.38
N LEU A 113 7.61 1.18 17.03
CA LEU A 113 7.20 2.56 16.80
C LEU A 113 6.39 3.10 17.98
N LYS A 114 6.71 4.31 18.42
CA LYS A 114 5.92 5.07 19.42
C LYS A 114 4.79 5.86 18.75
N TYR A 115 4.96 6.22 17.50
CA TYR A 115 4.05 6.95 16.64
C TYR A 115 4.37 6.62 15.18
N ASP A 116 3.46 6.95 14.27
CA ASP A 116 3.78 7.11 12.87
C ASP A 116 3.80 8.59 12.51
N ILE A 117 4.52 8.99 11.47
CA ILE A 117 4.61 10.37 10.98
C ILE A 117 4.01 10.38 9.58
N VAL A 118 2.88 11.04 9.44
CA VAL A 118 2.10 11.05 8.20
C VAL A 118 2.02 12.44 7.59
N GLY A 119 1.72 12.52 6.29
CA GLY A 119 1.59 13.80 5.61
C GLY A 119 0.45 14.65 6.18
N GLU A 120 0.68 15.97 6.36
CA GLU A 120 -0.27 16.92 6.97
C GLU A 120 -1.64 16.89 6.28
N ASN A 121 -1.68 16.74 4.96
CA ASN A 121 -2.91 16.75 4.19
C ASN A 121 -3.79 15.52 4.39
N LEU A 122 -3.33 14.46 5.07
CA LEU A 122 -4.18 13.32 5.46
C LEU A 122 -5.42 13.78 6.25
N LYS A 123 -5.30 14.87 7.00
CA LYS A 123 -6.40 15.49 7.76
C LYS A 123 -7.57 15.93 6.88
N ASN A 124 -7.29 16.29 5.64
CA ASN A 124 -8.25 16.89 4.71
C ASN A 124 -9.17 15.88 4.02
N TYR A 125 -8.91 14.59 4.15
CA TYR A 125 -9.69 13.54 3.50
C TYR A 125 -10.70 12.95 4.48
N ASP A 126 -11.93 12.74 4.03
CA ASP A 126 -13.02 12.12 4.79
C ASP A 126 -13.04 10.61 4.61
N SER A 127 -12.58 10.16 3.45
CA SER A 127 -12.46 8.74 3.14
C SER A 127 -11.26 8.44 2.25
N ILE A 128 -10.76 7.19 2.34
CA ILE A 128 -9.60 6.71 1.59
C ILE A 128 -9.95 5.41 0.88
N LEU A 129 -9.64 5.34 -0.41
CA LEU A 129 -9.47 4.08 -1.10
C LEU A 129 -7.98 3.73 -1.12
N ASN A 130 -7.60 2.70 -0.38
CA ASN A 130 -6.26 2.13 -0.46
C ASN A 130 -6.22 1.19 -1.67
N LEU A 131 -5.79 1.73 -2.82
CA LEU A 131 -5.70 1.02 -4.09
C LEU A 131 -4.27 0.58 -4.32
N ALA A 132 -3.95 -0.62 -3.87
CA ALA A 132 -2.60 -1.16 -3.89
C ALA A 132 -2.31 -1.95 -5.16
N HIS A 133 -1.09 -1.87 -5.64
CA HIS A 133 -0.53 -2.78 -6.62
C HIS A 133 0.10 -3.97 -5.90
N GLY A 134 -0.40 -5.19 -6.16
CA GLY A 134 0.12 -6.44 -5.59
C GLY A 134 1.34 -6.94 -6.38
N LYS A 135 2.51 -7.02 -5.75
CA LYS A 135 3.79 -7.43 -6.38
C LYS A 135 4.85 -7.78 -5.33
N GLY A 136 6.04 -8.20 -5.79
CA GLY A 136 7.22 -8.34 -4.93
C GLY A 136 7.73 -6.99 -4.41
N HIS A 137 8.60 -7.05 -3.40
CA HIS A 137 9.27 -5.88 -2.85
C HIS A 137 10.62 -6.23 -2.25
N MET A 138 11.66 -5.46 -2.59
CA MET A 138 13.04 -5.76 -2.20
C MET A 138 13.29 -5.80 -0.70
N MET A 139 12.60 -5.00 0.09
CA MET A 139 12.76 -4.94 1.56
C MET A 139 11.63 -5.66 2.30
N GLY A 140 10.37 -5.45 1.90
CA GLY A 140 9.19 -6.01 2.58
C GLY A 140 8.74 -7.39 2.11
N GLY A 141 9.43 -7.96 1.10
CA GLY A 141 9.04 -9.23 0.48
C GLY A 141 7.94 -9.05 -0.56
N PHE A 142 6.85 -8.41 -0.21
CA PHE A 142 5.78 -8.00 -1.13
C PHE A 142 5.24 -6.62 -0.79
N GLY A 143 4.51 -6.05 -1.74
CA GLY A 143 3.73 -4.83 -1.57
C GLY A 143 2.28 -5.08 -1.91
N ALA A 144 1.39 -4.72 -0.98
CA ALA A 144 -0.06 -4.70 -1.14
C ALA A 144 -0.65 -3.65 -0.18
N ASN A 145 -1.84 -3.85 0.40
CA ASN A 145 -2.53 -2.81 1.17
C ASN A 145 -1.80 -2.39 2.44
N LEU A 146 -1.26 -3.34 3.22
CA LEU A 146 -0.56 -3.01 4.47
C LEU A 146 0.67 -2.14 4.22
N LYS A 147 1.45 -2.45 3.18
CA LYS A 147 2.59 -1.61 2.80
C LYS A 147 2.14 -0.28 2.22
N ASN A 148 1.11 -0.25 1.38
CA ASN A 148 0.60 0.99 0.80
C ASN A 148 0.03 1.93 1.86
N GLN A 149 -0.56 1.38 2.92
CA GLN A 149 -1.07 2.13 4.06
C GLN A 149 0.04 2.62 4.99
N SER A 150 1.03 1.80 5.31
CA SER A 150 2.15 2.19 6.15
C SER A 150 3.12 3.13 5.43
N ILE A 151 4.02 2.57 4.63
CA ILE A 151 5.05 3.32 3.89
C ILE A 151 4.43 4.36 2.94
N GLY A 152 3.28 4.05 2.32
CA GLY A 152 2.66 4.94 1.34
C GLY A 152 2.05 6.21 1.93
N ILE A 153 1.49 6.17 3.15
CA ILE A 153 0.86 7.31 3.84
C ILE A 153 1.85 8.05 4.73
N ALA A 154 2.87 7.35 5.23
CA ALA A 154 3.94 7.98 5.99
C ALA A 154 4.62 9.11 5.18
N SER A 155 4.90 10.22 5.85
CA SER A 155 5.72 11.31 5.31
C SER A 155 7.14 10.83 4.98
N ARG A 156 7.95 11.70 4.38
CA ARG A 156 9.36 11.38 4.13
C ARG A 156 10.10 10.97 5.41
N ASN A 157 9.91 11.71 6.50
CA ASN A 157 10.49 11.39 7.81
C ASN A 157 9.83 10.17 8.45
N GLY A 158 8.51 9.98 8.26
CA GLY A 158 7.80 8.79 8.70
C GLY A 158 8.30 7.52 8.04
N LYS A 159 8.58 7.56 6.72
CA LYS A 159 9.23 6.44 6.02
C LYS A 159 10.59 6.11 6.64
N ALA A 160 11.41 7.12 6.95
CA ALA A 160 12.69 6.92 7.60
C ALA A 160 12.52 6.28 8.99
N TYR A 161 11.52 6.74 9.76
CA TYR A 161 11.24 6.19 11.08
C TYR A 161 10.77 4.74 11.03
N ILE A 162 9.93 4.37 10.06
CA ILE A 162 9.51 2.98 9.84
C ILE A 162 10.73 2.12 9.38
N HIS A 163 11.50 2.59 8.39
CA HIS A 163 12.66 1.86 7.87
C HIS A 163 13.77 1.65 8.91
N SER A 164 13.90 2.57 9.85
CA SER A 164 14.85 2.43 10.96
C SER A 164 14.32 1.67 12.17
N CYS A 165 13.09 1.16 12.12
CA CYS A 165 12.41 0.51 13.25
C CYS A 165 12.34 1.45 14.47
N GLY A 166 11.95 2.71 14.26
CA GLY A 166 11.78 3.69 15.31
C GLY A 166 13.07 4.33 15.87
N LYS A 167 14.21 4.19 15.17
CA LYS A 167 15.51 4.68 15.67
C LYS A 167 15.83 6.10 15.25
N THR A 168 15.44 6.50 14.04
CA THR A 168 15.66 7.86 13.52
C THR A 168 14.53 8.27 12.60
N GLU A 169 14.23 9.57 12.58
CA GLU A 169 13.30 10.20 11.64
C GLU A 169 14.05 10.79 10.42
N ASP A 170 15.37 10.72 10.42
CA ASP A 170 16.21 11.31 9.38
C ASP A 170 16.33 10.35 8.18
N PRO A 171 15.88 10.78 6.97
CA PRO A 171 15.99 10.00 5.74
C PRO A 171 17.44 9.68 5.32
N ASP A 172 18.40 10.51 5.68
CA ASP A 172 19.80 10.29 5.33
C ASP A 172 20.48 9.29 6.26
N GLU A 173 19.98 9.11 7.49
CA GLU A 173 20.52 8.21 8.50
C GLU A 173 19.83 6.83 8.54
N CYS A 174 18.55 6.74 8.17
CA CYS A 174 17.74 5.54 8.39
C CYS A 174 18.32 4.28 7.72
N TRP A 175 19.02 4.42 6.60
CA TRP A 175 19.63 3.32 5.85
C TRP A 175 20.85 2.70 6.53
N ASN A 176 21.47 3.41 7.49
CA ASN A 176 22.60 2.96 8.27
C ASN A 176 22.19 2.22 9.55
N CYS A 177 20.90 2.23 9.89
CA CYS A 177 20.38 1.59 11.10
C CYS A 177 20.42 0.06 10.97
N LYS A 178 21.02 -0.62 11.95
CA LYS A 178 20.99 -2.08 12.05
C LYS A 178 19.69 -2.52 12.72
N TYR A 179 18.99 -3.44 12.10
CA TYR A 179 17.77 -4.06 12.64
C TYR A 179 17.64 -5.49 12.08
N GLU A 180 16.83 -6.31 12.72
CA GLU A 180 16.45 -7.60 12.15
C GLU A 180 15.34 -7.40 11.11
N GLN A 181 15.36 -8.22 10.06
CA GLN A 181 14.34 -8.14 8.99
C GLN A 181 12.90 -8.16 9.55
N LYS A 182 12.69 -8.97 10.58
CA LYS A 182 11.42 -9.07 11.28
C LYS A 182 10.97 -7.76 11.92
N ASP A 183 11.88 -6.99 12.51
CA ASP A 183 11.58 -5.72 13.17
C ASP A 183 11.04 -4.69 12.15
N PHE A 184 11.61 -4.68 10.94
CA PHE A 184 11.11 -3.83 9.87
C PHE A 184 9.69 -4.23 9.41
N ILE A 185 9.43 -5.54 9.26
CA ILE A 185 8.10 -6.04 8.90
C ILE A 185 7.07 -5.69 9.98
N GLU A 186 7.44 -5.88 11.26
CA GLU A 186 6.58 -5.50 12.41
C GLU A 186 6.34 -3.98 12.44
N SER A 187 7.36 -3.15 12.16
CA SER A 187 7.23 -1.68 12.10
C SER A 187 6.25 -1.22 11.02
N MET A 188 6.25 -1.86 9.84
CA MET A 188 5.25 -1.57 8.81
C MET A 188 3.83 -1.90 9.28
N ALA A 189 3.63 -3.03 9.97
CA ALA A 189 2.31 -3.39 10.50
C ALA A 189 1.85 -2.42 11.61
N GLU A 190 2.76 -1.96 12.45
CA GLU A 190 2.47 -0.94 13.48
C GLU A 190 2.04 0.39 12.86
N ALA A 191 2.75 0.88 11.84
CA ALA A 191 2.40 2.09 11.12
C ALA A 191 1.04 1.95 10.40
N ALA A 192 0.81 0.81 9.70
CA ALA A 192 -0.49 0.56 9.06
C ALA A 192 -1.63 0.57 10.08
N THR A 193 -1.40 0.00 11.28
CA THR A 193 -2.39 -0.02 12.37
C THR A 193 -2.65 1.39 12.89
N ALA A 194 -1.61 2.21 13.07
CA ALA A 194 -1.75 3.60 13.51
C ALA A 194 -2.60 4.44 12.53
N VAL A 195 -2.39 4.27 11.23
CA VAL A 195 -3.20 4.95 10.21
C VAL A 195 -4.67 4.51 10.29
N ALA A 196 -4.94 3.20 10.41
CA ALA A 196 -6.32 2.70 10.52
C ALA A 196 -7.03 3.23 11.78
N ASP A 197 -6.32 3.26 12.91
CA ASP A 197 -6.85 3.78 14.17
C ASP A 197 -7.12 5.29 14.06
N TYR A 198 -6.20 6.06 13.49
CA TYR A 198 -6.39 7.50 13.25
C TYR A 198 -7.64 7.78 12.40
N LEU A 199 -7.81 7.04 11.30
CA LEU A 199 -8.97 7.21 10.43
C LEU A 199 -10.27 6.89 11.18
N LYS A 200 -10.30 5.78 11.90
CA LYS A 200 -11.46 5.34 12.69
C LYS A 200 -11.81 6.34 13.80
N GLU A 201 -10.83 6.81 14.56
CA GLU A 201 -11.03 7.77 15.67
C GLU A 201 -11.55 9.12 15.17
N ASN A 202 -11.23 9.49 13.92
CA ASN A 202 -11.71 10.71 13.28
C ASN A 202 -12.96 10.49 12.40
N ASN A 203 -13.67 9.34 12.54
CA ASN A 203 -14.85 8.98 11.77
C ASN A 203 -14.65 9.00 10.24
N LYS A 204 -13.44 8.70 9.79
CA LYS A 204 -13.07 8.60 8.37
C LYS A 204 -13.21 7.15 7.89
N GLN A 205 -13.56 6.99 6.63
CA GLN A 205 -13.74 5.67 6.03
C GLN A 205 -12.48 5.21 5.29
N ILE A 206 -12.28 3.89 5.23
CA ILE A 206 -11.25 3.30 4.38
C ILE A 206 -11.74 1.98 3.78
N ALA A 207 -11.41 1.77 2.50
CA ALA A 207 -11.61 0.51 1.79
C ALA A 207 -10.31 0.08 1.12
N TYR A 208 -10.16 -1.21 0.84
CA TYR A 208 -8.93 -1.83 0.39
C TYR A 208 -9.15 -2.60 -0.90
N ILE A 209 -8.33 -2.30 -1.91
CA ILE A 209 -8.28 -3.05 -3.16
C ILE A 209 -6.82 -3.35 -3.48
N THR A 210 -6.52 -4.59 -3.85
CA THR A 210 -5.23 -5.00 -4.42
C THR A 210 -5.43 -5.44 -5.86
N VAL A 211 -4.75 -4.78 -6.79
CA VAL A 211 -4.67 -5.23 -8.19
C VAL A 211 -3.36 -6.00 -8.35
N ALA A 212 -3.47 -7.30 -8.58
CA ALA A 212 -2.34 -8.22 -8.71
C ALA A 212 -2.04 -8.49 -10.18
N ASN A 213 -1.43 -7.49 -10.83
CA ASN A 213 -0.96 -7.54 -12.21
C ASN A 213 0.52 -7.15 -12.30
N PHE A 214 1.16 -7.38 -13.42
CA PHE A 214 2.59 -7.13 -13.60
C PHE A 214 3.42 -7.62 -12.41
N LEU A 215 3.28 -8.90 -12.09
CA LEU A 215 3.84 -9.54 -10.89
C LEU A 215 5.36 -9.71 -11.00
N SER A 216 6.12 -8.66 -10.74
CA SER A 216 7.57 -8.68 -10.66
C SER A 216 8.05 -8.92 -9.22
N VAL A 217 9.33 -9.30 -9.06
CA VAL A 217 9.97 -9.42 -7.72
C VAL A 217 10.31 -8.07 -7.12
N ASP A 218 10.31 -7.00 -7.94
CA ASP A 218 10.62 -5.62 -7.55
C ASP A 218 9.35 -4.77 -7.48
N CYS A 219 9.45 -3.59 -6.89
CA CYS A 219 8.30 -2.70 -6.73
C CYS A 219 8.35 -1.48 -7.66
N ASP A 220 7.23 -0.76 -7.72
CA ASP A 220 7.08 0.48 -8.49
C ASP A 220 8.04 1.60 -8.02
N CYS A 221 8.71 1.40 -6.91
CA CYS A 221 9.72 2.33 -6.39
C CYS A 221 11.12 2.11 -7.00
N ASP A 222 11.29 1.09 -7.84
CA ASP A 222 12.52 0.82 -8.56
C ASP A 222 12.43 1.36 -9.99
N SER A 223 13.34 2.28 -10.35
CA SER A 223 13.44 2.83 -11.71
C SER A 223 13.86 1.79 -12.76
N GLN A 224 14.46 0.67 -12.31
CA GLN A 224 14.90 -0.44 -13.15
C GLN A 224 14.11 -1.72 -12.84
N GLN A 225 12.84 -1.56 -12.47
CA GLN A 225 11.96 -2.68 -12.13
C GLN A 225 12.06 -3.81 -13.16
N THR A 226 12.25 -5.03 -12.68
CA THR A 226 12.28 -6.24 -13.52
C THR A 226 10.93 -6.52 -14.17
N ASP A 227 10.97 -7.21 -15.30
CA ASP A 227 9.75 -7.70 -15.97
C ASP A 227 8.97 -8.66 -15.04
N PRO A 228 7.65 -8.83 -15.27
CA PRO A 228 6.85 -9.75 -14.48
C PRO A 228 7.36 -11.18 -14.60
N VAL A 229 7.43 -11.87 -13.46
CA VAL A 229 7.92 -13.28 -13.39
C VAL A 229 6.80 -14.29 -13.54
N MET A 230 5.54 -13.89 -13.38
CA MET A 230 4.37 -14.75 -13.52
C MET A 230 3.19 -13.96 -14.10
N LYS A 231 2.14 -14.67 -14.50
CA LYS A 231 0.91 -14.08 -15.01
C LYS A 231 0.17 -13.31 -13.95
N ASP A 232 -0.65 -12.36 -14.40
CA ASP A 232 -1.56 -11.61 -13.56
C ASP A 232 -2.52 -12.57 -12.83
N ILE A 233 -2.85 -12.22 -11.57
CA ILE A 233 -3.75 -13.02 -10.73
C ILE A 233 -5.18 -12.49 -10.81
N GLY A 234 -5.37 -11.17 -10.60
CA GLY A 234 -6.70 -10.59 -10.54
C GLY A 234 -6.78 -9.40 -9.58
N ILE A 235 -8.00 -9.12 -9.13
CA ILE A 235 -8.29 -8.02 -8.21
C ILE A 235 -8.91 -8.59 -6.94
N PHE A 236 -8.39 -8.17 -5.79
CA PHE A 236 -8.91 -8.50 -4.46
C PHE A 236 -9.47 -7.23 -3.80
N ALA A 237 -10.61 -7.33 -3.12
CA ALA A 237 -11.18 -6.21 -2.38
C ALA A 237 -11.76 -6.64 -1.03
N SER A 238 -11.53 -5.84 0.02
CA SER A 238 -12.02 -6.12 1.36
C SER A 238 -12.16 -4.82 2.17
N LEU A 239 -12.90 -4.87 3.28
CA LEU A 239 -12.86 -3.84 4.32
C LEU A 239 -11.83 -4.19 5.42
N ASP A 240 -11.11 -5.29 5.26
CA ASP A 240 -10.07 -5.76 6.17
C ASP A 240 -8.74 -5.87 5.38
N PRO A 241 -7.73 -5.02 5.66
CA PRO A 241 -6.47 -5.03 4.92
C PRO A 241 -5.64 -6.29 5.14
N VAL A 242 -5.77 -6.90 6.32
CA VAL A 242 -5.05 -8.14 6.66
C VAL A 242 -5.59 -9.30 5.84
N ALA A 243 -6.93 -9.43 5.80
CA ALA A 243 -7.59 -10.44 4.99
C ALA A 243 -7.31 -10.29 3.49
N ASN A 244 -7.29 -9.04 3.00
CA ASN A 244 -7.00 -8.75 1.59
C ASN A 244 -5.59 -9.18 1.21
N ASP A 245 -4.58 -8.77 2.00
CA ASP A 245 -3.18 -9.10 1.75
C ASP A 245 -2.92 -10.60 1.95
N GLN A 246 -3.60 -11.25 2.93
CA GLN A 246 -3.49 -12.69 3.13
C GLN A 246 -4.06 -13.46 1.93
N ALA A 247 -5.20 -13.04 1.38
CA ALA A 247 -5.78 -13.69 0.20
C ALA A 247 -4.87 -13.59 -1.03
N PHE A 248 -4.23 -12.43 -1.24
CA PHE A 248 -3.24 -12.23 -2.30
C PHE A 248 -2.03 -13.16 -2.12
N ILE A 249 -1.46 -13.25 -0.91
CA ILE A 249 -0.35 -14.15 -0.61
C ILE A 249 -0.75 -15.61 -0.86
N ASP A 250 -1.89 -16.04 -0.34
CA ASP A 250 -2.36 -17.42 -0.46
C ASP A 250 -2.54 -17.83 -1.92
N ASP A 251 -2.96 -16.92 -2.80
CA ASP A 251 -3.10 -17.20 -4.22
C ASP A 251 -1.74 -17.39 -4.90
N ILE A 252 -0.72 -16.58 -4.54
CA ILE A 252 0.66 -16.80 -4.97
C ILE A 252 1.14 -18.19 -4.54
N TRP A 253 0.79 -18.65 -3.34
CA TRP A 253 1.21 -19.98 -2.85
C TRP A 253 0.49 -21.13 -3.52
N LYS A 254 -0.76 -20.93 -3.96
CA LYS A 254 -1.57 -21.97 -4.66
C LYS A 254 -1.11 -22.19 -6.09
N THR A 255 -0.59 -21.16 -6.77
CA THR A 255 -0.21 -21.27 -8.18
C THR A 255 0.98 -22.20 -8.38
N GLN A 256 0.97 -22.96 -9.48
CA GLN A 256 2.05 -23.83 -9.94
C GLN A 256 2.86 -23.20 -11.08
N GLU A 257 2.65 -21.94 -11.41
CA GLU A 257 3.42 -21.25 -12.45
C GLU A 257 4.91 -21.22 -12.08
N PRO A 258 5.82 -21.56 -13.02
CA PRO A 258 7.25 -21.63 -12.72
C PRO A 258 7.81 -20.34 -12.13
N GLY A 259 7.42 -19.18 -12.65
CA GLY A 259 7.87 -17.87 -12.17
C GLY A 259 7.37 -17.50 -10.78
N SER A 260 6.35 -18.18 -10.25
CA SER A 260 5.89 -17.97 -8.87
C SER A 260 6.97 -18.33 -7.84
N LYS A 261 7.96 -19.17 -8.23
CA LYS A 261 9.08 -19.54 -7.35
C LYS A 261 9.90 -18.31 -6.95
N ASP A 262 10.22 -17.45 -7.90
CA ASP A 262 11.06 -16.27 -7.65
C ASP A 262 10.34 -15.27 -6.73
N LEU A 263 9.02 -15.10 -6.93
CA LEU A 263 8.21 -14.25 -6.07
C LEU A 263 8.06 -14.84 -4.67
N LYS A 264 7.82 -16.15 -4.54
CA LYS A 264 7.79 -16.87 -3.25
C LYS A 264 9.12 -16.71 -2.50
N GLU A 265 10.25 -16.91 -3.19
CA GLU A 265 11.59 -16.75 -2.62
C GLU A 265 11.83 -15.30 -2.14
N ARG A 266 11.41 -14.29 -2.94
CA ARG A 266 11.49 -12.88 -2.52
C ARG A 266 10.68 -12.66 -1.24
N ILE A 267 9.46 -13.15 -1.16
CA ILE A 267 8.58 -12.99 0.00
C ILE A 267 9.17 -13.68 1.23
N GLU A 268 9.62 -14.93 1.09
CA GLU A 268 10.18 -15.72 2.21
C GLU A 268 11.50 -15.14 2.69
N SER A 269 12.44 -14.82 1.79
CA SER A 269 13.75 -14.25 2.16
C SER A 269 13.65 -12.93 2.92
N ARG A 270 12.53 -12.24 2.80
CA ARG A 270 12.23 -10.97 3.51
C ARG A 270 11.22 -11.15 4.64
N GLN A 271 10.86 -12.39 4.99
CA GLN A 271 9.85 -12.69 6.01
C GLN A 271 8.52 -11.94 5.76
N GLY A 272 8.18 -11.71 4.47
CA GLY A 272 7.08 -10.83 4.09
C GLY A 272 5.72 -11.26 4.62
N ARG A 273 5.48 -12.58 4.74
CA ARG A 273 4.23 -13.13 5.29
C ARG A 273 3.98 -12.74 6.74
N HIS A 274 5.04 -12.47 7.49
CA HIS A 274 4.92 -12.08 8.90
C HIS A 274 4.13 -10.78 9.10
N ILE A 275 3.99 -9.93 8.09
CA ILE A 275 3.24 -8.66 8.20
C ILE A 275 1.76 -8.90 8.52
N THR A 276 1.12 -9.89 7.86
CA THR A 276 -0.30 -10.22 8.09
C THR A 276 -0.51 -10.85 9.46
N GLU A 277 0.37 -11.77 9.87
CA GLU A 277 0.34 -12.41 11.19
C GLU A 277 0.49 -11.39 12.32
N TYR A 278 1.43 -10.44 12.16
CA TYR A 278 1.66 -9.44 13.18
C TYR A 278 0.57 -8.36 13.21
N ALA A 279 0.05 -7.94 12.05
CA ALA A 279 -1.08 -7.02 11.97
C ALA A 279 -2.35 -7.61 12.61
N GLU A 280 -2.62 -8.93 12.42
CA GLU A 280 -3.68 -9.64 13.14
C GLU A 280 -3.44 -9.64 14.64
N LYS A 281 -2.22 -9.92 15.09
CA LYS A 281 -1.85 -9.89 16.51
C LYS A 281 -2.01 -8.50 17.13
N LEU A 282 -1.78 -7.44 16.37
CA LEU A 282 -2.09 -6.08 16.78
C LEU A 282 -3.61 -5.81 16.83
N GLY A 283 -4.43 -6.64 16.17
CA GLY A 283 -5.89 -6.49 16.10
C GLY A 283 -6.35 -5.56 14.98
N LEU A 284 -5.55 -5.40 13.91
CA LEU A 284 -5.93 -4.60 12.75
C LEU A 284 -6.99 -5.30 11.89
N GLY A 285 -6.89 -6.62 11.74
CA GLY A 285 -7.78 -7.43 10.92
C GLY A 285 -7.60 -8.92 11.19
N ASN A 286 -8.00 -9.77 10.26
CA ASN A 286 -7.97 -11.22 10.40
C ASN A 286 -7.27 -11.88 9.20
N THR A 287 -6.40 -12.84 9.46
CA THR A 287 -5.82 -13.72 8.41
C THR A 287 -6.82 -14.78 7.93
N ASN A 288 -7.87 -15.04 8.71
CA ASN A 288 -8.92 -15.98 8.35
C ASN A 288 -10.06 -15.27 7.61
N TYR A 289 -10.21 -15.56 6.33
CA TYR A 289 -11.15 -14.89 5.42
C TYR A 289 -12.05 -15.88 4.66
N GLU A 290 -13.11 -15.35 4.07
CA GLU A 290 -13.95 -16.01 3.07
C GLU A 290 -13.70 -15.35 1.71
N LEU A 291 -13.21 -16.12 0.73
CA LEU A 291 -13.01 -15.64 -0.64
C LEU A 291 -14.32 -15.78 -1.43
N ILE A 292 -14.78 -14.69 -2.02
CA ILE A 292 -16.02 -14.61 -2.81
C ILE A 292 -15.64 -14.18 -4.23
N GLU A 293 -15.68 -15.12 -5.16
CA GLU A 293 -15.42 -14.85 -6.61
C GLU A 293 -16.65 -14.17 -7.23
N ILE A 294 -16.40 -13.13 -8.09
CA ILE A 294 -17.43 -12.33 -8.77
C ILE A 294 -17.20 -12.24 -10.28
#